data_89f9a21c6e9aefdcdcb28585b0a6f19e
#
_entry.id   89f9a21c6e9aefdcdcb28585b0a6f19e
#
_cell.length_a   1.000
_cell.length_b   1.000
_cell.length_c   1.000
_cell.angle_alpha   90.00
_cell.angle_beta   90.00
_cell.angle_gamma   90.00
#
_symmetry.space_group_name_H-M   'P 1'
#
loop_
_entity.id
_entity.type
_entity.pdbx_description
1 polymer ?
#
loop_
_entity_poly.entity_id
_entity_poly.type
_entity_poly.pdbx_seq_one_letter_code
_entity_poly.pdbx_strand_id
1 'polypeptide(L)'
;MIRYLVISLFAFTTACSSLPDVGLADFHLPFRGEAVAQESGPAMVASANPHATEAGLEALRNGGNAIDAAIAIQTTLSLVEPQSSGIGGGAFMLYYDAASGETTVYDGREMAPASTHEDHWLDENGEPLPFLTAWTSGRAVGVPGVIAMLALAHDDHGARAWSDNFTFAEALAEDGFAISPRMQGFMVRVGQMRDVSTTPDMQAYFFDEEGNAWPVGHILRNPEYANTLRHIAADWRYFYEGPLAFDIVDAVNASPIPGNMSVEDLANYRPAIRQPLCRDYRDYEICSAPPPASGGVIVNEIMGMLENFDMASTGPDTVEGWRRFIEASRLAYADRDEYIGDPAFTDIPVETLLSDEYIDARAALIDRDTAIPDVSAGEAGMPGTSHFTVVDHQGNIVSMTTTVEFLFGSNRMAGGFFLNNQLTDFNFRARNENGELTANAPAAGKRPRSSLSPSIVFDENGEFVLTTGSPGGASIIAYTAKTLVGMLDWGLTPQEAIELPNVVARGNVVRLEETFPAEIATQLEALGFTLDANRSENSGIHSIRRLEDGTLIGGADPRREGVVGELTPPSAE
;
A
#
# COMPACT_ATOMS: atom_id res chain seq x y z
N MET A 1 -37.38 -40.91 62.37
CA MET A 1 -37.70 -39.59 62.99
C MET A 1 -37.72 -38.55 61.89
N ILE A 2 -38.89 -38.12 61.56
CA ILE A 2 -39.21 -37.16 60.47
C ILE A 2 -39.04 -35.78 61.06
N ARG A 3 -38.33 -34.88 60.36
CA ARG A 3 -38.43 -33.45 60.62
C ARG A 3 -38.62 -32.72 59.29
N TYR A 4 -39.79 -32.05 59.20
CA TYR A 4 -40.23 -31.19 58.13
C TYR A 4 -39.41 -29.91 58.08
N LEU A 5 -39.11 -29.44 56.85
CA LEU A 5 -38.53 -28.10 56.60
C LEU A 5 -39.62 -27.23 55.97
N VAL A 6 -39.92 -26.14 56.65
CA VAL A 6 -40.94 -25.17 56.26
C VAL A 6 -40.29 -24.19 55.24
N ILE A 7 -40.93 -24.06 54.10
CA ILE A 7 -40.59 -23.04 53.09
C ILE A 7 -41.36 -21.77 53.37
N SER A 8 -40.65 -20.68 53.69
CA SER A 8 -41.25 -19.36 53.83
C SER A 8 -41.21 -18.64 52.48
N LEU A 9 -42.36 -18.30 51.97
CA LEU A 9 -42.58 -17.52 50.74
C LEU A 9 -42.53 -16.04 51.10
N PHE A 10 -41.53 -15.29 50.59
CA PHE A 10 -41.49 -13.84 50.65
C PHE A 10 -42.08 -13.27 49.35
N ALA A 11 -43.20 -12.58 49.48
CA ALA A 11 -43.81 -11.82 48.42
C ALA A 11 -43.11 -10.43 48.32
N PHE A 12 -42.51 -10.16 47.16
CA PHE A 12 -42.05 -8.81 46.82
C PHE A 12 -43.14 -8.07 46.04
N THR A 13 -43.63 -7.02 46.62
CA THR A 13 -44.54 -6.06 45.99
C THR A 13 -43.76 -5.21 44.99
N THR A 14 -44.18 -5.27 43.73
CA THR A 14 -43.70 -4.39 42.65
C THR A 14 -44.32 -2.98 42.83
N ALA A 15 -43.47 -2.00 43.06
CA ALA A 15 -43.84 -0.58 42.92
C ALA A 15 -43.61 -0.18 41.44
N CYS A 16 -44.70 0.08 40.73
CA CYS A 16 -44.65 0.75 39.42
C CYS A 16 -44.26 2.22 39.63
N SER A 17 -43.08 2.63 39.21
CA SER A 17 -42.75 4.02 38.93
C SER A 17 -42.88 4.26 37.42
N SER A 18 -43.79 5.15 37.06
CA SER A 18 -44.06 5.62 35.72
C SER A 18 -42.82 6.34 35.15
N LEU A 19 -42.21 5.78 34.10
CA LEU A 19 -41.28 6.51 33.23
C LEU A 19 -42.09 7.40 32.27
N PRO A 20 -41.62 8.60 31.94
CA PRO A 20 -42.31 9.45 30.98
C PRO A 20 -42.21 8.88 29.57
N ASP A 21 -43.32 8.93 28.85
CA ASP A 21 -43.47 8.60 27.44
C ASP A 21 -42.57 9.53 26.62
N VAL A 22 -41.42 9.02 26.14
CA VAL A 22 -40.61 9.71 25.13
C VAL A 22 -41.16 9.26 23.78
N GLY A 23 -41.94 10.13 23.15
CA GLY A 23 -42.48 9.92 21.82
C GLY A 23 -41.36 9.49 20.84
N LEU A 24 -41.58 8.36 20.18
CA LEU A 24 -40.84 7.97 19.01
C LEU A 24 -41.08 9.04 17.94
N ALA A 25 -40.14 9.99 17.84
CA ALA A 25 -40.07 10.86 16.66
C ALA A 25 -39.82 9.96 15.44
N ASP A 26 -40.67 10.12 14.43
CA ASP A 26 -40.59 9.48 13.14
C ASP A 26 -39.16 9.61 12.57
N PHE A 27 -38.38 8.56 12.65
CA PHE A 27 -37.18 8.40 11.81
C PHE A 27 -37.67 8.16 10.39
N HIS A 28 -37.78 9.22 9.60
CA HIS A 28 -37.83 9.12 8.16
C HIS A 28 -36.50 8.59 7.71
N LEU A 29 -36.46 7.29 7.32
CA LEU A 29 -35.42 6.76 6.46
C LEU A 29 -35.45 7.59 5.17
N PRO A 30 -34.30 8.13 4.71
CA PRO A 30 -34.29 8.79 3.42
C PRO A 30 -34.76 7.78 2.37
N PHE A 31 -35.72 8.19 1.56
CA PHE A 31 -36.16 7.46 0.38
C PHE A 31 -34.91 6.99 -0.36
N ARG A 32 -34.74 5.69 -0.54
CA ARG A 32 -33.89 5.16 -1.60
C ARG A 32 -34.52 5.67 -2.89
N GLY A 33 -33.89 6.67 -3.51
CA GLY A 33 -34.15 7.01 -4.89
C GLY A 33 -34.02 5.71 -5.70
N GLU A 34 -34.90 5.48 -6.64
CA GLU A 34 -34.74 4.41 -7.63
C GLU A 34 -33.31 4.59 -8.19
N ALA A 35 -32.50 3.54 -8.09
CA ALA A 35 -31.17 3.55 -8.68
C ALA A 35 -31.36 3.85 -10.16
N VAL A 36 -30.95 5.02 -10.60
CA VAL A 36 -30.85 5.35 -12.02
C VAL A 36 -29.82 4.36 -12.54
N ALA A 37 -30.24 3.51 -13.49
CA ALA A 37 -29.32 2.59 -14.15
C ALA A 37 -28.20 3.44 -14.76
N GLN A 38 -27.01 3.39 -14.14
CA GLN A 38 -25.84 4.09 -14.63
C GLN A 38 -25.47 3.45 -15.97
N GLU A 39 -25.34 4.24 -17.02
CA GLU A 39 -24.90 3.73 -18.32
C GLU A 39 -23.49 3.13 -18.14
N SER A 40 -23.29 1.89 -18.59
CA SER A 40 -21.99 1.22 -18.49
C SER A 40 -20.94 1.99 -19.31
N GLY A 41 -19.90 2.47 -18.63
CA GLY A 41 -18.76 3.15 -19.23
C GLY A 41 -17.63 2.20 -19.66
N PRO A 42 -16.53 2.72 -20.22
CA PRO A 42 -15.31 1.94 -20.43
C PRO A 42 -14.72 1.49 -19.09
N ALA A 43 -14.06 0.33 -19.08
CA ALA A 43 -13.32 -0.11 -17.92
C ALA A 43 -11.82 -0.18 -18.23
N MET A 44 -10.98 0.06 -17.23
CA MET A 44 -9.54 0.08 -17.41
C MET A 44 -8.80 -0.51 -16.20
N VAL A 45 -7.74 -1.24 -16.48
CA VAL A 45 -6.82 -1.81 -15.49
C VAL A 45 -5.40 -1.38 -15.81
N ALA A 46 -4.67 -0.84 -14.83
CA ALA A 46 -3.25 -0.60 -14.93
C ALA A 46 -2.53 -1.30 -13.77
N SER A 47 -1.60 -2.22 -14.08
CA SER A 47 -0.89 -2.99 -13.05
C SER A 47 0.56 -3.29 -13.44
N ALA A 48 1.34 -3.78 -12.47
CA ALA A 48 2.78 -3.95 -12.56
C ALA A 48 3.23 -5.11 -13.48
N ASN A 49 2.29 -5.94 -13.97
CA ASN A 49 2.63 -7.11 -14.79
C ASN A 49 1.50 -7.43 -15.78
N PRO A 50 1.81 -7.81 -17.05
CA PRO A 50 0.79 -8.14 -18.05
C PRO A 50 -0.19 -9.23 -17.63
N HIS A 51 0.28 -10.28 -16.94
CA HIS A 51 -0.60 -11.35 -16.44
C HIS A 51 -1.58 -10.83 -15.39
N ALA A 52 -1.14 -9.93 -14.51
CA ALA A 52 -2.00 -9.35 -13.49
C ALA A 52 -3.04 -8.39 -14.11
N THR A 53 -2.65 -7.60 -15.12
CA THR A 53 -3.59 -6.77 -15.88
C THR A 53 -4.64 -7.64 -16.57
N GLU A 54 -4.25 -8.72 -17.22
CA GLU A 54 -5.19 -9.65 -17.87
C GLU A 54 -6.12 -10.34 -16.87
N ALA A 55 -5.62 -10.73 -15.70
CA ALA A 55 -6.45 -11.30 -14.62
C ALA A 55 -7.57 -10.32 -14.19
N GLY A 56 -7.23 -9.04 -14.02
CA GLY A 56 -8.21 -8.00 -13.71
C GLY A 56 -9.23 -7.79 -14.83
N LEU A 57 -8.78 -7.72 -16.08
CA LEU A 57 -9.66 -7.60 -17.25
C LEU A 57 -10.58 -8.83 -17.40
N GLU A 58 -10.08 -10.03 -17.15
CA GLU A 58 -10.89 -11.25 -17.19
C GLU A 58 -11.98 -11.23 -16.11
N ALA A 59 -11.65 -10.78 -14.89
CA ALA A 59 -12.64 -10.63 -13.83
C ALA A 59 -13.76 -9.66 -14.26
N LEU A 60 -13.41 -8.51 -14.85
CA LEU A 60 -14.38 -7.52 -15.36
C LEU A 60 -15.22 -8.06 -16.54
N ARG A 61 -14.60 -8.75 -17.51
CA ARG A 61 -15.32 -9.38 -18.65
C ARG A 61 -16.35 -10.41 -18.18
N ASN A 62 -16.07 -11.09 -17.09
CA ASN A 62 -16.93 -12.13 -16.53
C ASN A 62 -17.95 -11.57 -15.52
N GLY A 63 -18.23 -10.27 -15.55
CA GLY A 63 -19.26 -9.61 -14.75
C GLY A 63 -18.85 -9.24 -13.34
N GLY A 64 -17.54 -9.24 -13.04
CA GLY A 64 -16.97 -8.69 -11.80
C GLY A 64 -16.91 -7.17 -11.83
N ASN A 65 -16.70 -6.59 -10.66
CA ASN A 65 -16.45 -5.17 -10.45
C ASN A 65 -14.98 -4.91 -10.09
N ALA A 66 -14.67 -3.67 -9.68
CA ALA A 66 -13.30 -3.26 -9.35
C ALA A 66 -12.70 -4.08 -8.17
N ILE A 67 -13.52 -4.52 -7.19
CA ILE A 67 -13.06 -5.38 -6.08
C ILE A 67 -12.72 -6.78 -6.57
N ASP A 68 -13.56 -7.39 -7.42
CA ASP A 68 -13.29 -8.71 -8.00
C ASP A 68 -11.98 -8.68 -8.82
N ALA A 69 -11.81 -7.63 -9.62
CA ALA A 69 -10.58 -7.41 -10.39
C ALA A 69 -9.36 -7.25 -9.46
N ALA A 70 -9.49 -6.52 -8.35
CA ALA A 70 -8.40 -6.33 -7.40
C ALA A 70 -7.93 -7.66 -6.77
N ILE A 71 -8.86 -8.58 -6.45
CA ILE A 71 -8.53 -9.91 -5.93
C ILE A 71 -7.76 -10.73 -6.98
N ALA A 72 -8.24 -10.73 -8.23
CA ALA A 72 -7.60 -11.46 -9.32
C ALA A 72 -6.20 -10.90 -9.63
N ILE A 73 -6.03 -9.57 -9.63
CA ILE A 73 -4.74 -8.89 -9.81
C ILE A 73 -3.79 -9.26 -8.67
N GLN A 74 -4.24 -9.13 -7.41
CA GLN A 74 -3.39 -9.36 -6.23
C GLN A 74 -2.88 -10.79 -6.15
N THR A 75 -3.74 -11.77 -6.38
CA THR A 75 -3.35 -13.19 -6.36
C THR A 75 -2.40 -13.53 -7.50
N THR A 76 -2.58 -12.90 -8.66
CA THR A 76 -1.66 -13.05 -9.79
C THR A 76 -0.31 -12.37 -9.54
N LEU A 77 -0.28 -11.15 -8.98
CA LEU A 77 0.96 -10.44 -8.61
C LEU A 77 1.78 -11.23 -7.60
N SER A 78 1.15 -11.92 -6.66
CA SER A 78 1.84 -12.81 -5.71
C SER A 78 2.65 -13.91 -6.39
N LEU A 79 2.26 -14.30 -7.59
CA LEU A 79 2.93 -15.31 -8.41
C LEU A 79 3.99 -14.72 -9.35
N VAL A 80 3.64 -13.63 -10.05
CA VAL A 80 4.47 -13.08 -11.14
C VAL A 80 5.36 -11.90 -10.73
N GLU A 81 5.09 -11.28 -9.57
CA GLU A 81 5.87 -10.19 -8.94
C GLU A 81 6.23 -10.51 -7.48
N PRO A 82 6.64 -11.76 -7.12
CA PRO A 82 6.83 -12.19 -5.73
C PRO A 82 7.96 -11.45 -5.02
N GLN A 83 8.87 -10.82 -5.78
CA GLN A 83 9.91 -9.93 -5.25
C GLN A 83 9.36 -8.61 -4.70
N SER A 84 8.10 -8.28 -5.01
CA SER A 84 7.50 -6.97 -4.76
C SER A 84 6.30 -7.04 -3.82
N SER A 85 5.38 -7.98 -4.03
CA SER A 85 4.11 -8.09 -3.31
C SER A 85 3.60 -9.52 -3.27
N GLY A 86 2.62 -9.78 -2.43
CA GLY A 86 2.02 -11.11 -2.35
C GLY A 86 1.00 -11.26 -1.24
N ILE A 87 0.33 -12.43 -1.20
CA ILE A 87 -0.68 -12.74 -0.18
C ILE A 87 -0.07 -12.91 1.23
N GLY A 88 1.25 -13.11 1.33
CA GLY A 88 1.97 -13.15 2.60
C GLY A 88 2.40 -11.77 3.11
N GLY A 89 1.86 -10.69 2.56
CA GLY A 89 2.15 -9.30 2.90
C GLY A 89 0.95 -8.48 3.33
N GLY A 90 1.04 -7.17 3.12
CA GLY A 90 -0.02 -6.21 3.45
C GLY A 90 -0.28 -5.20 2.34
N ALA A 91 -1.35 -4.44 2.52
CA ALA A 91 -1.78 -3.44 1.54
C ALA A 91 -2.63 -2.33 2.17
N PHE A 92 -2.74 -1.22 1.44
CA PHE A 92 -3.82 -0.26 1.57
C PHE A 92 -4.57 -0.17 0.25
N MET A 93 -5.90 -0.19 0.31
CA MET A 93 -6.77 -0.10 -0.83
C MET A 93 -7.82 0.98 -0.60
N LEU A 94 -7.88 1.96 -1.51
CA LEU A 94 -9.00 2.87 -1.63
C LEU A 94 -10.02 2.24 -2.58
N TYR A 95 -11.27 2.27 -2.18
CA TYR A 95 -12.39 1.89 -3.01
C TYR A 95 -13.39 3.05 -3.07
N TYR A 96 -13.68 3.53 -4.27
CA TYR A 96 -14.73 4.49 -4.55
C TYR A 96 -15.94 3.75 -5.14
N ASP A 97 -17.06 3.88 -4.48
CA ASP A 97 -18.36 3.37 -4.95
C ASP A 97 -19.07 4.48 -5.75
N ALA A 98 -19.14 4.33 -7.04
CA ALA A 98 -19.75 5.30 -7.93
C ALA A 98 -21.28 5.48 -7.71
N ALA A 99 -21.95 4.47 -7.14
CA ALA A 99 -23.39 4.55 -6.87
C ALA A 99 -23.71 5.41 -5.64
N SER A 100 -22.87 5.37 -4.61
CA SER A 100 -23.03 6.17 -3.40
C SER A 100 -22.22 7.46 -3.41
N GLY A 101 -21.14 7.53 -4.21
CA GLY A 101 -20.15 8.60 -4.19
C GLY A 101 -19.21 8.54 -2.98
N GLU A 102 -19.17 7.42 -2.26
CA GLU A 102 -18.36 7.26 -1.05
C GLU A 102 -17.01 6.58 -1.36
N THR A 103 -15.97 7.08 -0.72
CA THR A 103 -14.64 6.44 -0.74
C THR A 103 -14.36 5.77 0.59
N THR A 104 -13.99 4.50 0.55
CA THR A 104 -13.61 3.69 1.72
C THR A 104 -12.15 3.27 1.63
N VAL A 105 -11.43 3.26 2.74
CA VAL A 105 -10.06 2.73 2.82
C VAL A 105 -10.06 1.42 3.57
N TYR A 106 -9.61 0.35 2.91
CA TYR A 106 -9.35 -0.94 3.51
C TYR A 106 -7.88 -1.05 3.90
N ASP A 107 -7.62 -1.24 5.19
CA ASP A 107 -6.28 -1.37 5.78
C ASP A 107 -5.99 -2.84 6.08
N GLY A 108 -5.21 -3.45 5.21
CA GLY A 108 -4.64 -4.79 5.36
C GLY A 108 -3.16 -4.76 5.75
N ARG A 109 -2.69 -3.67 6.43
CA ARG A 109 -1.32 -3.58 6.92
C ARG A 109 -1.01 -4.69 7.89
N GLU A 110 0.18 -5.24 7.84
CA GLU A 110 0.65 -6.28 8.74
C GLU A 110 0.65 -5.80 10.19
N MET A 111 0.40 -6.73 11.09
CA MET A 111 0.45 -6.48 12.54
C MET A 111 1.64 -7.19 13.16
N ALA A 112 2.28 -6.53 14.11
CA ALA A 112 3.32 -7.16 14.92
C ALA A 112 2.73 -8.28 15.80
N PRO A 113 3.36 -9.46 15.89
CA PRO A 113 2.95 -10.53 16.81
C PRO A 113 2.89 -10.06 18.27
N ALA A 114 2.11 -10.74 19.09
CA ALA A 114 1.94 -10.44 20.52
C ALA A 114 3.26 -10.48 21.31
N SER A 115 4.27 -11.16 20.79
CA SER A 115 5.61 -11.25 21.38
C SER A 115 6.49 -10.01 21.12
N THR A 116 6.06 -9.07 20.28
CA THR A 116 6.86 -7.89 19.90
C THR A 116 6.93 -6.87 21.05
N HIS A 117 8.11 -6.32 21.29
CA HIS A 117 8.37 -5.33 22.35
C HIS A 117 9.35 -4.24 21.85
N GLU A 118 9.60 -3.21 22.65
CA GLU A 118 10.42 -2.05 22.23
C GLU A 118 11.86 -2.42 21.83
N ASP A 119 12.43 -3.48 22.41
CA ASP A 119 13.79 -3.96 22.09
C ASP A 119 13.81 -5.00 20.95
N HIS A 120 12.74 -5.07 20.17
CA HIS A 120 12.54 -6.09 19.13
C HIS A 120 13.73 -6.23 18.16
N TRP A 121 14.39 -5.10 17.86
CA TRP A 121 15.50 -5.04 16.92
C TRP A 121 16.89 -5.04 17.57
N LEU A 122 16.97 -5.12 18.89
CA LEU A 122 18.24 -5.09 19.58
C LEU A 122 18.85 -6.51 19.70
N ASP A 123 20.17 -6.55 19.63
CA ASP A 123 20.97 -7.73 19.94
C ASP A 123 21.16 -7.91 21.48
N GLU A 124 21.91 -8.92 21.89
CA GLU A 124 22.22 -9.19 23.31
C GLU A 124 23.05 -8.08 23.99
N ASN A 125 23.68 -7.18 23.22
CA ASN A 125 24.46 -6.05 23.70
C ASN A 125 23.62 -4.75 23.73
N GLY A 126 22.36 -4.79 23.29
CA GLY A 126 21.50 -3.62 23.20
C GLY A 126 21.75 -2.76 21.96
N GLU A 127 22.46 -3.30 20.95
CA GLU A 127 22.70 -2.62 19.68
C GLU A 127 21.73 -3.10 18.60
N PRO A 128 21.29 -2.20 17.70
CA PRO A 128 20.41 -2.57 16.60
C PRO A 128 21.03 -3.64 15.70
N LEU A 129 20.23 -4.63 15.32
CA LEU A 129 20.63 -5.60 14.31
C LEU A 129 20.94 -4.89 12.99
N PRO A 130 21.99 -5.31 12.25
CA PRO A 130 22.20 -4.85 10.88
C PRO A 130 20.97 -5.17 10.02
N PHE A 131 20.56 -4.23 9.14
CA PHE A 131 19.36 -4.39 8.32
C PHE A 131 19.34 -5.71 7.54
N LEU A 132 20.42 -6.11 6.89
CA LEU A 132 20.50 -7.37 6.12
C LEU A 132 20.30 -8.61 7.01
N THR A 133 20.64 -8.54 8.30
CA THR A 133 20.40 -9.60 9.27
C THR A 133 18.94 -9.60 9.72
N ALA A 134 18.40 -8.42 10.01
CA ALA A 134 16.99 -8.25 10.38
C ALA A 134 16.06 -8.68 9.26
N TRP A 135 16.32 -8.24 8.03
CA TRP A 135 15.52 -8.49 6.83
C TRP A 135 15.07 -9.94 6.68
N THR A 136 15.98 -10.91 6.80
CA THR A 136 15.69 -12.34 6.55
C THR A 136 15.40 -13.13 7.82
N SER A 137 15.31 -12.43 8.96
CA SER A 137 14.93 -13.06 10.22
C SER A 137 13.43 -13.32 10.30
N GLY A 138 13.03 -14.30 11.09
CA GLY A 138 11.62 -14.48 11.43
C GLY A 138 11.05 -13.34 12.25
N ARG A 139 11.92 -12.54 12.94
CA ARG A 139 11.52 -11.31 13.63
C ARG A 139 10.96 -10.25 12.69
N ALA A 140 11.34 -10.28 11.40
CA ALA A 140 10.89 -9.31 10.42
C ALA A 140 9.45 -9.53 9.97
N VAL A 141 8.90 -10.72 10.16
CA VAL A 141 7.59 -11.10 9.62
C VAL A 141 6.47 -10.56 10.49
N GLY A 142 5.67 -9.67 9.93
CA GLY A 142 4.38 -9.28 10.49
C GLY A 142 3.27 -10.24 10.07
N VAL A 143 2.20 -10.30 10.87
CA VAL A 143 1.01 -11.08 10.54
C VAL A 143 0.42 -10.55 9.23
N PRO A 144 0.34 -11.36 8.16
CA PRO A 144 -0.13 -10.90 6.85
C PRO A 144 -1.58 -10.45 6.87
N GLY A 145 -1.89 -9.40 6.11
CA GLY A 145 -3.22 -8.79 6.14
C GLY A 145 -4.00 -8.80 4.83
N VAL A 146 -3.34 -9.06 3.70
CA VAL A 146 -3.94 -8.92 2.36
C VAL A 146 -5.20 -9.76 2.18
N ILE A 147 -5.18 -11.05 2.54
CA ILE A 147 -6.32 -11.96 2.31
C ILE A 147 -7.54 -11.55 3.15
N ALA A 148 -7.35 -11.22 4.43
CA ALA A 148 -8.46 -10.78 5.28
C ALA A 148 -9.05 -9.44 4.81
N MET A 149 -8.20 -8.51 4.34
CA MET A 149 -8.64 -7.23 3.79
C MET A 149 -9.47 -7.41 2.51
N LEU A 150 -8.98 -8.24 1.59
CA LEU A 150 -9.71 -8.52 0.34
C LEU A 150 -11.02 -9.26 0.59
N ALA A 151 -11.05 -10.19 1.56
CA ALA A 151 -12.29 -10.86 1.94
C ALA A 151 -13.32 -9.88 2.53
N LEU A 152 -12.88 -8.95 3.39
CA LEU A 152 -13.74 -7.91 3.92
C LEU A 152 -14.32 -7.01 2.81
N ALA A 153 -13.47 -6.54 1.90
CA ALA A 153 -13.91 -5.71 0.79
C ALA A 153 -14.85 -6.46 -0.18
N HIS A 154 -14.62 -7.75 -0.37
CA HIS A 154 -15.49 -8.57 -1.20
C HIS A 154 -16.85 -8.84 -0.52
N ASP A 155 -16.87 -9.06 0.79
CA ASP A 155 -18.12 -9.20 1.56
C ASP A 155 -18.98 -7.92 1.46
N ASP A 156 -18.32 -6.74 1.41
CA ASP A 156 -19.01 -5.45 1.30
C ASP A 156 -19.49 -5.15 -0.14
N HIS A 157 -18.69 -5.46 -1.16
CA HIS A 157 -18.87 -4.92 -2.52
C HIS A 157 -18.69 -5.93 -3.65
N GLY A 158 -18.22 -7.16 -3.42
CA GLY A 158 -17.98 -8.14 -4.48
C GLY A 158 -19.22 -8.45 -5.32
N ALA A 159 -19.06 -8.54 -6.63
CA ALA A 159 -20.15 -8.83 -7.58
C ALA A 159 -20.18 -10.30 -8.02
N ARG A 160 -19.03 -10.98 -7.98
CA ARG A 160 -18.89 -12.40 -8.35
C ARG A 160 -18.79 -13.28 -7.09
N ALA A 161 -18.86 -14.58 -7.25
CA ALA A 161 -18.51 -15.49 -6.17
C ALA A 161 -17.03 -15.32 -5.80
N TRP A 162 -16.71 -15.29 -4.51
CA TRP A 162 -15.33 -15.16 -4.01
C TRP A 162 -14.36 -16.09 -4.73
N SER A 163 -14.72 -17.38 -4.88
CA SER A 163 -13.92 -18.41 -5.51
C SER A 163 -13.50 -18.11 -6.95
N ASP A 164 -14.34 -17.42 -7.70
CA ASP A 164 -14.13 -17.19 -9.13
C ASP A 164 -12.96 -16.23 -9.39
N ASN A 165 -12.61 -15.41 -8.40
CA ASN A 165 -11.55 -14.42 -8.50
C ASN A 165 -10.13 -15.01 -8.37
N PHE A 166 -10.01 -16.30 -8.06
CA PHE A 166 -8.74 -17.00 -7.90
C PHE A 166 -8.35 -17.84 -9.12
N THR A 167 -9.30 -18.13 -10.01
CA THR A 167 -9.15 -19.11 -11.09
C THR A 167 -8.03 -18.80 -12.06
N PHE A 168 -7.81 -17.51 -12.39
CA PHE A 168 -6.72 -17.10 -13.29
C PHE A 168 -5.35 -17.38 -12.67
N ALA A 169 -5.12 -16.95 -11.44
CA ALA A 169 -3.85 -17.15 -10.75
C ALA A 169 -3.58 -18.64 -10.46
N GLU A 170 -4.63 -19.41 -10.14
CA GLU A 170 -4.53 -20.86 -9.96
C GLU A 170 -4.07 -21.55 -11.24
N ALA A 171 -4.74 -21.29 -12.38
CA ALA A 171 -4.36 -21.86 -13.67
C ALA A 171 -2.94 -21.46 -14.07
N LEU A 172 -2.57 -20.19 -13.90
CA LEU A 172 -1.23 -19.70 -14.21
C LEU A 172 -0.15 -20.35 -13.34
N ALA A 173 -0.45 -20.64 -12.08
CA ALA A 173 0.48 -21.33 -11.17
C ALA A 173 0.70 -22.80 -11.58
N GLU A 174 -0.33 -23.50 -12.09
CA GLU A 174 -0.23 -24.87 -12.59
C GLU A 174 0.45 -24.96 -13.97
N ASP A 175 -0.03 -24.16 -14.92
CA ASP A 175 0.47 -24.18 -16.29
C ASP A 175 1.88 -23.57 -16.40
N GLY A 176 2.18 -22.62 -15.52
CA GLY A 176 3.44 -21.91 -15.46
C GLY A 176 3.46 -20.66 -16.32
N PHE A 177 4.39 -19.79 -16.00
CA PHE A 177 4.66 -18.54 -16.70
C PHE A 177 6.15 -18.37 -16.97
N ALA A 178 6.50 -17.57 -17.98
CA ALA A 178 7.89 -17.30 -18.31
C ALA A 178 8.50 -16.30 -17.31
N ILE A 179 9.67 -16.62 -16.76
CA ILE A 179 10.45 -15.68 -15.95
C ILE A 179 10.77 -14.45 -16.78
N SER A 180 10.40 -13.30 -16.26
CA SER A 180 10.65 -12.00 -16.89
C SER A 180 12.08 -11.52 -16.66
N PRO A 181 12.59 -10.56 -17.46
CA PRO A 181 13.88 -9.92 -17.24
C PRO A 181 13.99 -9.28 -15.84
N ARG A 182 12.90 -8.66 -15.36
CA ARG A 182 12.85 -8.02 -14.05
C ARG A 182 12.95 -9.04 -12.91
N MET A 183 12.13 -10.08 -12.94
CA MET A 183 12.17 -11.15 -11.94
C MET A 183 13.55 -11.79 -11.88
N GLN A 184 14.11 -12.17 -13.05
CA GLN A 184 15.45 -12.75 -13.14
C GLN A 184 16.53 -11.84 -12.55
N GLY A 185 16.47 -10.54 -12.85
CA GLY A 185 17.40 -9.55 -12.30
C GLY A 185 17.38 -9.50 -10.77
N PHE A 186 16.20 -9.62 -10.15
CA PHE A 186 16.09 -9.66 -8.68
C PHE A 186 16.52 -10.99 -8.08
N MET A 187 16.26 -12.11 -8.74
CA MET A 187 16.77 -13.42 -8.33
C MET A 187 18.32 -13.42 -8.29
N VAL A 188 18.96 -12.95 -9.35
CA VAL A 188 20.43 -12.80 -9.42
C VAL A 188 20.93 -11.87 -8.30
N ARG A 189 20.26 -10.74 -8.09
CA ARG A 189 20.65 -9.77 -7.07
C ARG A 189 20.58 -10.35 -5.66
N VAL A 190 19.51 -11.07 -5.32
CA VAL A 190 19.39 -11.71 -4.01
C VAL A 190 20.48 -12.77 -3.82
N GLY A 191 20.77 -13.59 -4.86
CA GLY A 191 21.87 -14.55 -4.83
C GLY A 191 23.24 -13.92 -4.64
N GLN A 192 23.44 -12.66 -5.08
CA GLN A 192 24.67 -11.90 -4.84
C GLN A 192 24.74 -11.27 -3.44
N MET A 193 23.61 -10.92 -2.87
CA MET A 193 23.53 -10.26 -1.56
C MET A 193 23.64 -11.24 -0.40
N ARG A 194 23.31 -12.52 -0.61
CA ARG A 194 23.23 -13.54 0.44
C ARG A 194 23.41 -14.96 -0.09
N ASP A 195 23.73 -15.86 0.82
CA ASP A 195 23.74 -17.30 0.55
C ASP A 195 22.28 -17.83 0.56
N VAL A 196 21.72 -18.10 -0.62
CA VAL A 196 20.35 -18.60 -0.79
C VAL A 196 20.16 -20.02 -0.23
N SER A 197 21.25 -20.78 0.02
CA SER A 197 21.17 -22.10 0.65
C SER A 197 20.60 -22.07 2.06
N THR A 198 20.58 -20.89 2.68
CA THR A 198 19.96 -20.66 3.99
C THR A 198 18.42 -20.56 3.93
N THR A 199 17.83 -20.56 2.72
CA THR A 199 16.39 -20.55 2.46
C THR A 199 16.06 -21.61 1.41
N PRO A 200 15.94 -22.89 1.81
CA PRO A 200 15.82 -24.02 0.89
C PRO A 200 14.66 -23.93 -0.09
N ASP A 201 13.49 -23.43 0.36
CA ASP A 201 12.30 -23.31 -0.50
C ASP A 201 12.50 -22.28 -1.59
N MET A 202 13.07 -21.11 -1.26
CA MET A 202 13.44 -20.11 -2.27
C MET A 202 14.50 -20.64 -3.22
N GLN A 203 15.50 -21.36 -2.72
CA GLN A 203 16.53 -21.99 -3.57
C GLN A 203 15.91 -22.98 -4.54
N ALA A 204 15.07 -23.89 -4.05
CA ALA A 204 14.43 -24.91 -4.89
C ALA A 204 13.50 -24.30 -5.96
N TYR A 205 12.88 -23.16 -5.65
CA TYR A 205 11.92 -22.51 -6.55
C TYR A 205 12.60 -21.67 -7.65
N PHE A 206 13.66 -20.91 -7.31
CA PHE A 206 14.24 -19.92 -8.21
C PHE A 206 15.61 -20.25 -8.78
N PHE A 207 16.26 -21.31 -8.30
CA PHE A 207 17.65 -21.62 -8.68
C PHE A 207 17.79 -23.07 -9.14
N ASP A 208 18.78 -23.32 -9.99
CA ASP A 208 19.17 -24.66 -10.43
C ASP A 208 20.01 -25.39 -9.35
N GLU A 209 20.38 -26.65 -9.62
CA GLU A 209 21.19 -27.47 -8.71
C GLU A 209 22.60 -26.88 -8.47
N GLU A 210 23.11 -26.09 -9.41
CA GLU A 210 24.38 -25.38 -9.33
C GLU A 210 24.27 -24.04 -8.57
N GLY A 211 23.05 -23.60 -8.20
CA GLY A 211 22.77 -22.35 -7.49
C GLY A 211 22.69 -21.13 -8.40
N ASN A 212 22.53 -21.31 -9.71
CA ASN A 212 22.28 -20.22 -10.63
C ASN A 212 20.77 -19.91 -10.69
N ALA A 213 20.42 -18.64 -10.74
CA ALA A 213 19.04 -18.22 -10.96
C ALA A 213 18.53 -18.72 -12.33
N TRP A 214 17.30 -19.23 -12.38
CA TRP A 214 16.68 -19.63 -13.64
C TRP A 214 16.72 -18.48 -14.66
N PRO A 215 17.00 -18.77 -15.95
CA PRO A 215 17.14 -17.73 -16.97
C PRO A 215 15.79 -17.11 -17.35
N VAL A 216 15.85 -15.93 -17.97
CA VAL A 216 14.68 -15.30 -18.61
C VAL A 216 14.03 -16.28 -19.59
N GLY A 217 12.71 -16.40 -19.56
CA GLY A 217 11.93 -17.31 -20.39
C GLY A 217 11.80 -18.73 -19.85
N HIS A 218 12.50 -19.10 -18.77
CA HIS A 218 12.23 -20.36 -18.09
C HIS A 218 10.79 -20.41 -17.60
N ILE A 219 10.10 -21.53 -17.81
CA ILE A 219 8.72 -21.69 -17.38
C ILE A 219 8.69 -22.11 -15.92
N LEU A 220 8.32 -21.17 -15.07
CA LEU A 220 8.21 -21.37 -13.63
C LEU A 220 6.79 -21.82 -13.29
N ARG A 221 6.65 -22.92 -12.53
CA ARG A 221 5.38 -23.46 -12.04
C ARG A 221 5.37 -23.45 -10.52
N ASN A 222 4.18 -23.25 -9.96
CA ASN A 222 4.00 -23.24 -8.52
C ASN A 222 2.71 -24.01 -8.11
N PRO A 223 2.72 -25.33 -8.22
CA PRO A 223 1.54 -26.15 -7.87
C PRO A 223 1.17 -26.06 -6.39
N GLU A 224 2.12 -25.74 -5.52
CA GLU A 224 1.86 -25.51 -4.10
C GLU A 224 1.01 -24.24 -3.90
N TYR A 225 1.37 -23.14 -4.59
CA TYR A 225 0.58 -21.91 -4.57
C TYR A 225 -0.82 -22.12 -5.17
N ALA A 226 -0.94 -22.87 -6.27
CA ALA A 226 -2.24 -23.21 -6.83
C ALA A 226 -3.12 -23.97 -5.81
N ASN A 227 -2.55 -24.92 -5.06
CA ASN A 227 -3.27 -25.63 -4.00
C ASN A 227 -3.68 -24.68 -2.86
N THR A 228 -2.82 -23.76 -2.46
CA THR A 228 -3.12 -22.73 -1.47
C THR A 228 -4.29 -21.84 -1.92
N LEU A 229 -4.28 -21.39 -3.18
CA LEU A 229 -5.37 -20.57 -3.74
C LEU A 229 -6.71 -21.32 -3.73
N ARG A 230 -6.76 -22.63 -4.07
CA ARG A 230 -8.00 -23.43 -3.99
C ARG A 230 -8.60 -23.46 -2.59
N HIS A 231 -7.75 -23.61 -1.58
CA HIS A 231 -8.23 -23.61 -0.21
C HIS A 231 -8.73 -22.24 0.23
N ILE A 232 -8.02 -21.16 -0.11
CA ILE A 232 -8.45 -19.78 0.17
C ILE A 232 -9.73 -19.44 -0.60
N ALA A 233 -9.87 -19.90 -1.84
CA ALA A 233 -11.07 -19.73 -2.65
C ALA A 233 -12.29 -20.46 -2.05
N ALA A 234 -12.08 -21.59 -1.39
CA ALA A 234 -13.13 -22.31 -0.68
C ALA A 234 -13.51 -21.65 0.65
N ASP A 235 -12.54 -21.18 1.40
CA ASP A 235 -12.70 -20.42 2.66
C ASP A 235 -11.43 -19.61 2.92
N TRP A 236 -11.52 -18.29 2.90
CA TRP A 236 -10.38 -17.41 3.15
C TRP A 236 -9.76 -17.58 4.55
N ARG A 237 -10.55 -18.07 5.53
CA ARG A 237 -10.08 -18.35 6.91
C ARG A 237 -9.05 -19.45 6.96
N TYR A 238 -8.95 -20.29 5.93
CA TYR A 238 -7.90 -21.29 5.79
C TYR A 238 -6.49 -20.69 5.95
N PHE A 239 -6.31 -19.43 5.52
CA PHE A 239 -5.06 -18.71 5.67
C PHE A 239 -4.71 -18.44 7.14
N TYR A 240 -5.70 -18.16 7.99
CA TYR A 240 -5.49 -17.69 9.36
C TYR A 240 -5.77 -18.75 10.45
N GLU A 241 -6.59 -19.72 10.18
CA GLU A 241 -7.10 -20.68 11.16
C GLU A 241 -6.90 -22.15 10.72
N GLY A 242 -6.59 -22.37 9.42
CA GLY A 242 -6.40 -23.69 8.83
C GLY A 242 -4.97 -24.24 8.97
N PRO A 243 -4.67 -25.37 8.31
CA PRO A 243 -3.33 -25.95 8.28
C PRO A 243 -2.25 -24.98 7.80
N LEU A 244 -2.56 -24.09 6.85
CA LEU A 244 -1.64 -23.07 6.34
C LEU A 244 -1.12 -22.13 7.45
N ALA A 245 -1.94 -21.85 8.47
CA ALA A 245 -1.50 -21.02 9.60
C ALA A 245 -0.34 -21.65 10.37
N PHE A 246 -0.33 -22.99 10.50
CA PHE A 246 0.79 -23.71 11.13
C PHE A 246 2.05 -23.66 10.23
N ASP A 247 1.90 -23.84 8.92
CA ASP A 247 3.01 -23.77 7.98
C ASP A 247 3.66 -22.36 7.99
N ILE A 248 2.83 -21.29 8.06
CA ILE A 248 3.31 -19.92 8.21
C ILE A 248 4.09 -19.76 9.52
N VAL A 249 3.54 -20.21 10.64
CA VAL A 249 4.19 -20.11 11.96
C VAL A 249 5.50 -20.88 11.99
N ASP A 250 5.53 -22.09 11.43
CA ASP A 250 6.75 -22.90 11.34
C ASP A 250 7.83 -22.21 10.49
N ALA A 251 7.45 -21.62 9.34
CA ALA A 251 8.37 -20.86 8.49
C ALA A 251 8.91 -19.62 9.21
N VAL A 252 8.06 -18.87 9.93
CA VAL A 252 8.47 -17.70 10.71
C VAL A 252 9.44 -18.08 11.82
N ASN A 253 9.18 -19.18 12.51
CA ASN A 253 9.95 -19.61 13.68
C ASN A 253 11.15 -20.51 13.34
N ALA A 254 11.41 -20.74 12.04
CA ALA A 254 12.56 -21.50 11.57
C ALA A 254 13.90 -20.75 11.81
N SER A 255 15.01 -21.54 11.91
CA SER A 255 16.38 -21.01 11.96
C SER A 255 16.73 -20.24 10.67
N PRO A 256 17.78 -19.34 10.66
CA PRO A 256 18.77 -19.13 11.73
C PRO A 256 18.34 -18.11 12.80
N ILE A 257 17.42 -17.19 12.52
CA ILE A 257 16.90 -16.20 13.48
C ILE A 257 15.38 -16.35 13.50
N PRO A 258 14.85 -17.17 14.42
CA PRO A 258 13.42 -17.38 14.53
C PRO A 258 12.68 -16.09 14.91
N GLY A 259 11.43 -16.00 14.44
CA GLY A 259 10.44 -15.09 15.00
C GLY A 259 9.89 -15.62 16.32
N ASN A 260 8.75 -15.12 16.71
CA ASN A 260 7.97 -15.65 17.84
C ASN A 260 6.46 -15.51 17.53
N MET A 261 6.09 -15.68 16.26
CA MET A 261 4.69 -15.66 15.84
C MET A 261 3.99 -16.92 16.32
N SER A 262 2.76 -16.81 16.75
CA SER A 262 1.88 -17.91 17.12
C SER A 262 0.69 -18.04 16.16
N VAL A 263 0.01 -19.19 16.18
CA VAL A 263 -1.25 -19.37 15.42
C VAL A 263 -2.34 -18.42 15.92
N GLU A 264 -2.31 -18.05 17.18
CA GLU A 264 -3.23 -17.10 17.78
C GLU A 264 -3.03 -15.69 17.23
N ASP A 265 -1.81 -15.30 16.87
CA ASP A 265 -1.52 -14.02 16.21
C ASP A 265 -2.22 -13.95 14.84
N LEU A 266 -2.16 -15.05 14.06
CA LEU A 266 -2.86 -15.18 12.79
C LEU A 266 -4.39 -15.16 12.99
N ALA A 267 -4.92 -16.02 13.87
CA ALA A 267 -6.36 -16.13 14.11
C ALA A 267 -6.98 -14.83 14.65
N ASN A 268 -6.21 -14.02 15.34
CA ASN A 268 -6.64 -12.73 15.89
C ASN A 268 -6.44 -11.54 14.92
N TYR A 269 -5.83 -11.74 13.77
CA TYR A 269 -5.68 -10.64 12.80
C TYR A 269 -7.05 -10.12 12.33
N ARG A 270 -7.19 -8.81 12.28
CA ARG A 270 -8.39 -8.13 11.73
C ARG A 270 -7.93 -6.98 10.85
N PRO A 271 -8.39 -6.92 9.59
CA PRO A 271 -8.23 -5.72 8.75
C PRO A 271 -9.05 -4.58 9.36
N ALA A 272 -8.74 -3.35 8.97
CA ALA A 272 -9.51 -2.19 9.43
C ALA A 272 -10.15 -1.46 8.24
N ILE A 273 -11.35 -0.92 8.47
CA ILE A 273 -11.96 0.08 7.59
C ILE A 273 -11.62 1.45 8.17
N ARG A 274 -11.17 2.36 7.29
CA ARG A 274 -10.83 3.72 7.65
C ARG A 274 -11.51 4.72 6.72
N GLN A 275 -11.69 5.95 7.19
CA GLN A 275 -12.09 7.06 6.33
C GLN A 275 -10.88 7.50 5.51
N PRO A 276 -11.06 7.85 4.23
CA PRO A 276 -9.99 8.44 3.44
C PRO A 276 -9.53 9.76 4.05
N LEU A 277 -8.26 10.08 3.86
CA LEU A 277 -7.73 11.38 4.19
C LEU A 277 -7.72 12.24 2.93
N CYS A 278 -8.65 13.18 2.86
CA CYS A 278 -8.82 14.05 1.70
C CYS A 278 -8.43 15.49 2.05
N ARG A 279 -7.89 16.23 1.07
CA ARG A 279 -7.58 17.64 1.14
C ARG A 279 -7.82 18.29 -0.22
N ASP A 280 -8.39 19.49 -0.18
CA ASP A 280 -8.51 20.34 -1.37
C ASP A 280 -7.12 20.73 -1.90
N TYR A 281 -6.99 20.75 -3.21
CA TYR A 281 -5.82 21.22 -3.94
C TYR A 281 -6.28 21.89 -5.22
N ARG A 282 -6.23 23.20 -5.31
CA ARG A 282 -6.79 24.03 -6.39
C ARG A 282 -8.29 23.71 -6.60
N ASP A 283 -8.66 23.26 -7.80
CA ASP A 283 -10.03 22.88 -8.16
C ASP A 283 -10.28 21.36 -7.99
N TYR A 284 -9.43 20.67 -7.20
CA TYR A 284 -9.46 19.23 -6.99
C TYR A 284 -9.47 18.86 -5.51
N GLU A 285 -9.98 17.66 -5.19
CA GLU A 285 -9.83 17.01 -3.89
C GLU A 285 -8.95 15.77 -4.04
N ILE A 286 -7.88 15.66 -3.26
CA ILE A 286 -6.95 14.52 -3.26
C ILE A 286 -7.21 13.65 -2.04
N CYS A 287 -7.71 12.43 -2.26
CA CYS A 287 -7.99 11.45 -1.24
C CYS A 287 -6.94 10.33 -1.24
N SER A 288 -6.43 9.94 -0.07
CA SER A 288 -5.45 8.86 0.09
C SER A 288 -5.63 8.14 1.42
N ALA A 289 -4.80 7.11 1.68
CA ALA A 289 -4.87 6.31 2.89
C ALA A 289 -4.38 7.09 4.13
N PRO A 290 -5.13 7.07 5.26
CA PRO A 290 -4.72 7.69 6.51
C PRO A 290 -3.68 6.85 7.26
N PRO A 291 -3.07 7.36 8.36
CA PRO A 291 -2.19 6.57 9.22
C PRO A 291 -2.78 5.21 9.64
N PRO A 292 -1.94 4.14 9.71
CA PRO A 292 -0.48 4.13 9.69
C PRO A 292 0.17 4.30 8.31
N ALA A 293 -0.59 4.51 7.23
CA ALA A 293 -0.04 4.97 5.97
C ALA A 293 0.35 6.46 6.09
N SER A 294 1.63 6.76 5.98
CA SER A 294 2.10 8.15 5.98
C SER A 294 1.83 8.86 4.65
N GLY A 295 1.57 8.07 3.59
CA GLY A 295 1.42 8.60 2.25
C GLY A 295 0.34 9.65 2.14
N GLY A 296 -0.84 9.40 2.70
CA GLY A 296 -1.95 10.34 2.63
C GLY A 296 -1.67 11.68 3.30
N VAL A 297 -1.00 11.67 4.47
CA VAL A 297 -0.61 12.91 5.14
C VAL A 297 0.44 13.65 4.33
N ILE A 298 1.52 12.98 3.96
CA ILE A 298 2.71 13.63 3.41
C ILE A 298 2.52 14.06 1.94
N VAL A 299 1.77 13.29 1.14
CA VAL A 299 1.38 13.74 -0.21
C VAL A 299 0.54 15.02 -0.12
N ASN A 300 -0.45 15.04 0.79
CA ASN A 300 -1.30 16.23 0.98
C ASN A 300 -0.55 17.43 1.57
N GLU A 301 0.46 17.22 2.43
CA GLU A 301 1.36 18.30 2.86
C GLU A 301 2.18 18.86 1.70
N ILE A 302 2.78 18.01 0.86
CA ILE A 302 3.55 18.44 -0.32
C ILE A 302 2.64 19.26 -1.25
N MET A 303 1.48 18.71 -1.61
CA MET A 303 0.55 19.39 -2.50
C MET A 303 0.06 20.71 -1.89
N GLY A 304 -0.34 20.71 -0.62
CA GLY A 304 -0.79 21.93 0.07
C GLY A 304 0.30 23.02 0.14
N MET A 305 1.56 22.68 0.40
CA MET A 305 2.65 23.67 0.31
C MET A 305 2.83 24.21 -1.11
N LEU A 306 2.70 23.34 -2.14
CA LEU A 306 2.81 23.74 -3.55
C LEU A 306 1.63 24.58 -4.03
N GLU A 307 0.47 24.50 -3.39
CA GLU A 307 -0.69 25.33 -3.67
C GLU A 307 -0.40 26.82 -3.51
N ASN A 308 0.52 27.19 -2.62
CA ASN A 308 0.98 28.57 -2.40
C ASN A 308 1.78 29.15 -3.57
N PHE A 309 2.10 28.34 -4.58
CA PHE A 309 2.92 28.74 -5.72
C PHE A 309 2.19 28.52 -7.06
N ASP A 310 2.48 29.36 -8.03
CA ASP A 310 2.06 29.13 -9.42
C ASP A 310 2.94 28.03 -10.05
N MET A 311 2.55 26.78 -9.82
CA MET A 311 3.26 25.62 -10.37
C MET A 311 2.98 25.45 -11.86
N ALA A 312 1.80 25.83 -12.33
CA ALA A 312 1.40 25.69 -13.73
C ALA A 312 2.30 26.52 -14.67
N SER A 313 2.71 27.73 -14.24
CA SER A 313 3.60 28.61 -15.03
C SER A 313 5.05 28.15 -15.05
N THR A 314 5.46 27.27 -14.10
CA THR A 314 6.86 26.83 -14.01
C THR A 314 7.16 25.65 -14.92
N GLY A 315 6.30 24.64 -14.95
CA GLY A 315 6.49 23.44 -15.76
C GLY A 315 7.70 22.55 -15.35
N PRO A 316 7.82 21.35 -15.95
CA PRO A 316 8.89 20.42 -15.64
C PRO A 316 10.26 20.79 -16.23
N ASP A 317 10.31 21.78 -17.12
CA ASP A 317 11.52 22.23 -17.81
C ASP A 317 12.23 23.40 -17.11
N THR A 318 11.79 23.76 -15.90
CA THR A 318 12.36 24.88 -15.14
C THR A 318 12.96 24.46 -13.82
N VAL A 319 14.03 25.15 -13.40
CA VAL A 319 14.64 24.92 -12.08
C VAL A 319 13.66 25.25 -10.95
N GLU A 320 12.81 26.26 -11.14
CA GLU A 320 11.89 26.75 -10.11
C GLU A 320 10.80 25.73 -9.75
N GLY A 321 10.22 25.05 -10.75
CA GLY A 321 9.25 23.97 -10.51
C GLY A 321 9.84 22.86 -9.66
N TRP A 322 11.05 22.40 -10.02
CA TRP A 322 11.73 21.35 -9.25
C TRP A 322 12.21 21.82 -7.88
N ARG A 323 12.71 23.06 -7.76
CA ARG A 323 13.13 23.64 -6.48
C ARG A 323 11.99 23.61 -5.46
N ARG A 324 10.81 24.10 -5.86
CA ARG A 324 9.60 24.10 -5.00
C ARG A 324 9.20 22.69 -4.60
N PHE A 325 9.15 21.77 -5.56
CA PHE A 325 8.83 20.37 -5.30
C PHE A 325 9.83 19.70 -4.34
N ILE A 326 11.13 19.94 -4.53
CA ILE A 326 12.21 19.43 -3.68
C ILE A 326 12.04 19.93 -2.25
N GLU A 327 11.86 21.22 -2.04
CA GLU A 327 11.76 21.80 -0.70
C GLU A 327 10.47 21.39 0.02
N ALA A 328 9.33 21.37 -0.67
CA ALA A 328 8.08 20.87 -0.11
C ALA A 328 8.24 19.39 0.32
N SER A 329 8.87 18.56 -0.51
CA SER A 329 9.15 17.17 -0.18
C SER A 329 10.05 17.05 1.05
N ARG A 330 11.15 17.81 1.14
CA ARG A 330 12.07 17.78 2.28
C ARG A 330 11.38 18.11 3.60
N LEU A 331 10.57 19.14 3.61
CA LEU A 331 9.81 19.58 4.76
C LEU A 331 8.80 18.51 5.21
N ALA A 332 7.99 18.01 4.29
CA ALA A 332 6.98 16.99 4.59
C ALA A 332 7.59 15.65 5.07
N TYR A 333 8.72 15.23 4.51
CA TYR A 333 9.41 14.04 5.00
C TYR A 333 9.98 14.18 6.43
N ALA A 334 10.35 15.39 6.83
CA ALA A 334 10.76 15.63 8.22
C ALA A 334 9.58 15.42 9.19
N ASP A 335 8.41 15.93 8.82
CA ASP A 335 7.18 15.75 9.60
C ASP A 335 6.75 14.28 9.66
N ARG A 336 6.90 13.55 8.55
CA ARG A 336 6.67 12.10 8.50
C ARG A 336 7.48 11.35 9.55
N ASP A 337 8.77 11.61 9.61
CA ASP A 337 9.69 10.84 10.44
C ASP A 337 9.48 11.13 11.93
N GLU A 338 9.01 12.32 12.27
CA GLU A 338 8.71 12.73 13.64
C GLU A 338 7.35 12.24 14.13
N TYR A 339 6.28 12.43 13.33
CA TYR A 339 4.91 12.34 13.85
C TYR A 339 4.17 11.07 13.46
N ILE A 340 4.51 10.39 12.35
CA ILE A 340 3.64 9.33 11.81
C ILE A 340 3.96 7.95 12.38
N GLY A 341 2.92 7.29 12.89
CA GLY A 341 2.92 5.92 13.41
C GLY A 341 1.54 5.28 13.32
N ASP A 342 1.29 4.25 14.11
CA ASP A 342 -0.04 3.64 14.22
C ASP A 342 -0.93 4.46 15.17
N PRO A 343 -2.09 4.99 14.70
CA PRO A 343 -2.96 5.84 15.52
C PRO A 343 -3.59 5.11 16.72
N ALA A 344 -3.57 3.77 16.74
CA ALA A 344 -3.99 3.00 17.91
C ALA A 344 -2.97 3.07 19.07
N PHE A 345 -1.73 3.51 18.81
CA PHE A 345 -0.61 3.54 19.78
C PHE A 345 0.00 4.92 19.97
N THR A 346 -0.26 5.87 19.09
CA THR A 346 0.36 7.19 19.06
C THR A 346 -0.66 8.23 18.64
N ASP A 347 -0.72 9.33 19.36
CA ASP A 347 -1.49 10.50 18.96
C ASP A 347 -0.78 11.22 17.81
N ILE A 348 -1.39 11.22 16.64
CA ILE A 348 -0.82 11.80 15.42
C ILE A 348 -1.58 13.09 15.13
N PRO A 349 -0.92 14.26 15.08
CA PRO A 349 -1.60 15.55 14.92
C PRO A 349 -2.01 15.82 13.45
N VAL A 350 -2.75 14.89 12.81
CA VAL A 350 -3.12 14.96 11.39
C VAL A 350 -3.84 16.26 11.05
N GLU A 351 -4.81 16.67 11.88
CA GLU A 351 -5.56 17.91 11.67
C GLU A 351 -4.65 19.15 11.69
N THR A 352 -3.61 19.14 12.53
CA THR A 352 -2.63 20.24 12.59
C THR A 352 -1.73 20.23 11.37
N LEU A 353 -1.17 19.07 11.02
CA LEU A 353 -0.25 18.91 9.89
C LEU A 353 -0.89 19.32 8.55
N LEU A 354 -2.19 19.10 8.40
CA LEU A 354 -2.94 19.44 7.19
C LEU A 354 -3.73 20.74 7.29
N SER A 355 -3.62 21.48 8.41
CA SER A 355 -4.27 22.79 8.52
C SER A 355 -3.60 23.83 7.60
N ASP A 356 -4.40 24.76 7.08
CA ASP A 356 -3.87 25.83 6.21
C ASP A 356 -2.81 26.66 6.93
N GLU A 357 -3.01 26.95 8.25
CA GLU A 357 -2.02 27.68 9.04
C GLU A 357 -0.65 26.99 9.08
N TYR A 358 -0.63 25.67 9.27
CA TYR A 358 0.61 24.89 9.30
C TYR A 358 1.25 24.82 7.91
N ILE A 359 0.45 24.50 6.90
CA ILE A 359 0.88 24.39 5.50
C ILE A 359 1.47 25.70 5.01
N ASP A 360 0.81 26.85 5.25
CA ASP A 360 1.28 28.18 4.86
C ASP A 360 2.59 28.55 5.57
N ALA A 361 2.71 28.23 6.86
CA ALA A 361 3.95 28.44 7.61
C ALA A 361 5.11 27.61 7.05
N ARG A 362 4.86 26.38 6.60
CA ARG A 362 5.86 25.52 5.96
C ARG A 362 6.19 26.00 4.55
N ALA A 363 5.20 26.40 3.76
CA ALA A 363 5.37 26.97 2.43
C ALA A 363 6.22 28.26 2.44
N ALA A 364 6.03 29.12 3.46
CA ALA A 364 6.84 30.32 3.64
C ALA A 364 8.35 30.04 3.82
N LEU A 365 8.74 28.82 4.23
CA LEU A 365 10.14 28.44 4.28
C LEU A 365 10.74 28.15 2.91
N ILE A 366 9.90 27.86 1.91
CA ILE A 366 10.30 27.56 0.54
C ILE A 366 10.59 28.85 -0.26
N ASP A 367 9.95 29.97 0.10
CA ASP A 367 10.13 31.27 -0.57
C ASP A 367 11.50 31.89 -0.20
N ARG A 368 12.56 31.27 -0.70
CA ARG A 368 13.96 31.68 -0.51
C ARG A 368 14.74 31.56 -1.80
N ASP A 369 15.78 32.36 -1.92
CA ASP A 369 16.71 32.33 -3.06
C ASP A 369 17.72 31.15 -2.99
N THR A 370 17.76 30.39 -1.87
CA THR A 370 18.70 29.31 -1.64
C THR A 370 18.04 28.14 -0.92
N ALA A 371 18.61 26.94 -1.05
CA ALA A 371 18.15 25.74 -0.37
C ALA A 371 18.02 25.94 1.16
N ILE A 372 16.97 25.34 1.76
CA ILE A 372 16.82 25.31 3.23
C ILE A 372 18.02 24.54 3.81
N PRO A 373 18.76 25.12 4.75
CA PRO A 373 20.00 24.52 5.23
C PRO A 373 19.70 23.33 6.09
N ASP A 374 19.45 22.58 6.57
CA ASP A 374 19.34 21.43 7.48
C ASP A 374 17.91 20.90 7.66
N VAL A 375 17.63 19.79 7.00
CA VAL A 375 16.43 18.98 7.22
C VAL A 375 16.88 17.56 7.55
N SER A 376 16.46 16.98 8.67
CA SER A 376 16.92 15.66 9.10
C SER A 376 16.41 14.55 8.15
N ALA A 377 17.31 13.61 7.84
CA ALA A 377 17.04 12.51 6.94
C ALA A 377 16.67 11.23 7.73
N GLY A 378 15.74 10.45 7.20
CA GLY A 378 15.54 9.07 7.58
C GLY A 378 16.29 8.09 6.67
N GLU A 379 16.46 6.83 7.09
CA GLU A 379 17.19 5.80 6.35
C GLU A 379 16.45 5.35 5.08
N ALA A 380 17.21 5.06 4.01
CA ALA A 380 16.69 4.59 2.72
C ALA A 380 17.03 3.09 2.54
N GLY A 381 15.99 2.26 2.46
CA GLY A 381 16.10 0.85 2.02
C GLY A 381 15.78 0.69 0.53
N MET A 382 16.07 -0.50 -0.04
CA MET A 382 15.64 -0.86 -1.39
C MET A 382 14.30 -1.60 -1.33
N PRO A 383 13.22 -1.02 -1.87
CA PRO A 383 11.87 -1.49 -1.63
C PRO A 383 11.38 -2.55 -2.61
N GLY A 384 10.56 -3.49 -2.11
CA GLY A 384 9.72 -4.38 -2.86
C GLY A 384 8.24 -4.05 -2.61
N THR A 385 7.55 -3.53 -3.60
CA THR A 385 6.14 -3.10 -3.53
C THR A 385 5.56 -3.14 -4.94
N SER A 386 4.25 -3.34 -5.10
CA SER A 386 3.52 -3.17 -6.35
C SER A 386 2.35 -2.20 -6.14
N HIS A 387 1.97 -1.50 -7.20
CA HIS A 387 0.75 -0.70 -7.25
C HIS A 387 -0.08 -1.10 -8.45
N PHE A 388 -1.41 -1.03 -8.30
CA PHE A 388 -2.34 -1.17 -9.42
C PHE A 388 -3.60 -0.34 -9.17
N THR A 389 -4.28 -0.02 -10.27
CA THR A 389 -5.54 0.71 -10.24
C THR A 389 -6.53 0.14 -11.26
N VAL A 390 -7.81 0.19 -10.90
CA VAL A 390 -8.94 -0.33 -11.69
C VAL A 390 -10.03 0.71 -11.72
N VAL A 391 -10.61 0.94 -12.90
CA VAL A 391 -11.92 1.60 -13.07
C VAL A 391 -12.82 0.59 -13.77
N ASP A 392 -13.95 0.24 -13.17
CA ASP A 392 -14.89 -0.73 -13.74
C ASP A 392 -15.97 -0.07 -14.62
N HIS A 393 -16.81 -0.88 -15.24
CA HIS A 393 -17.89 -0.41 -16.11
C HIS A 393 -18.97 0.43 -15.42
N GLN A 394 -19.09 0.34 -14.11
CA GLN A 394 -20.00 1.13 -13.28
C GLN A 394 -19.36 2.44 -12.79
N GLY A 395 -18.06 2.61 -13.04
CA GLY A 395 -17.27 3.76 -12.55
C GLY A 395 -16.75 3.57 -11.13
N ASN A 396 -16.87 2.38 -10.53
CA ASN A 396 -16.20 2.10 -9.27
C ASN A 396 -14.69 2.05 -9.46
N ILE A 397 -13.95 2.47 -8.45
CA ILE A 397 -12.49 2.62 -8.55
C ILE A 397 -11.82 1.87 -7.42
N VAL A 398 -10.79 1.12 -7.77
CA VAL A 398 -9.79 0.61 -6.82
C VAL A 398 -8.44 1.28 -7.10
N SER A 399 -7.83 1.83 -6.06
CA SER A 399 -6.42 2.21 -6.01
C SER A 399 -5.75 1.42 -4.90
N MET A 400 -4.87 0.47 -5.24
CA MET A 400 -4.28 -0.43 -4.25
C MET A 400 -2.77 -0.48 -4.37
N THR A 401 -2.10 -0.25 -3.24
CA THR A 401 -0.66 -0.47 -3.10
C THR A 401 -0.41 -1.61 -2.12
N THR A 402 0.33 -2.62 -2.56
CA THR A 402 0.53 -3.91 -1.89
C THR A 402 2.01 -4.27 -1.83
N THR A 403 2.45 -4.93 -0.76
CA THR A 403 3.88 -5.11 -0.48
C THR A 403 4.16 -6.36 0.34
N VAL A 404 5.37 -6.91 0.16
CA VAL A 404 6.03 -7.79 1.13
C VAL A 404 7.22 -7.10 1.81
N GLU A 405 7.38 -5.78 1.61
CA GLU A 405 8.36 -4.79 2.03
C GLU A 405 9.64 -4.85 1.18
N PHE A 406 10.59 -5.73 1.44
CA PHE A 406 11.86 -5.80 0.71
C PHE A 406 11.86 -7.00 -0.26
N LEU A 407 12.94 -7.17 -1.03
CA LEU A 407 13.04 -8.17 -2.10
C LEU A 407 12.68 -9.58 -1.62
N PHE A 408 11.59 -10.14 -2.14
CA PHE A 408 11.03 -11.45 -1.76
C PHE A 408 10.69 -11.55 -0.26
N GLY A 409 10.26 -10.44 0.36
CA GLY A 409 9.93 -10.37 1.78
C GLY A 409 11.08 -10.84 2.67
N SER A 410 10.78 -11.64 3.67
CA SER A 410 11.78 -12.29 4.54
C SER A 410 12.57 -13.40 3.86
N ASN A 411 12.30 -13.69 2.60
CA ASN A 411 12.76 -14.86 1.84
C ASN A 411 12.32 -16.23 2.43
N ARG A 412 11.40 -16.23 3.39
CA ARG A 412 10.74 -17.41 3.93
C ARG A 412 9.47 -17.67 3.15
N MET A 413 9.16 -18.91 2.91
CA MET A 413 7.99 -19.33 2.14
C MET A 413 7.08 -20.23 2.99
N ALA A 414 5.78 -20.16 2.71
CA ALA A 414 4.78 -21.10 3.19
C ALA A 414 3.71 -21.24 2.09
N GLY A 415 3.21 -22.45 1.84
CA GLY A 415 2.15 -22.64 0.84
C GLY A 415 2.44 -22.09 -0.54
N GLY A 416 3.72 -22.03 -0.94
CA GLY A 416 4.17 -21.56 -2.24
C GLY A 416 4.26 -20.02 -2.40
N PHE A 417 4.10 -19.23 -1.35
CA PHE A 417 4.24 -17.77 -1.40
C PHE A 417 5.25 -17.25 -0.37
N PHE A 418 5.78 -16.04 -0.61
CA PHE A 418 6.72 -15.38 0.30
C PHE A 418 6.02 -14.69 1.45
N LEU A 419 6.62 -14.80 2.65
CA LEU A 419 6.23 -14.06 3.84
C LEU A 419 6.96 -12.72 3.86
N ASN A 420 6.24 -11.68 4.27
CA ASN A 420 6.77 -10.32 4.36
C ASN A 420 7.95 -10.19 5.35
N ASN A 421 8.65 -9.07 5.26
CA ASN A 421 9.59 -8.61 6.28
C ASN A 421 9.19 -7.24 6.86
N GLN A 422 7.89 -6.99 6.95
CA GLN A 422 7.32 -5.67 7.14
C GLN A 422 7.67 -5.01 8.47
N LEU A 423 8.00 -5.80 9.50
CA LEU A 423 8.35 -5.23 10.79
C LEU A 423 9.68 -4.45 10.76
N THR A 424 10.51 -4.60 9.69
CA THR A 424 11.68 -3.76 9.46
C THR A 424 11.31 -2.28 9.18
N ASP A 425 10.04 -1.99 8.92
CA ASP A 425 9.54 -0.60 8.85
C ASP A 425 9.43 0.08 10.22
N PHE A 426 9.44 -0.66 11.33
CA PHE A 426 9.58 -0.05 12.66
C PHE A 426 10.97 0.57 12.85
N ASN A 427 11.06 1.56 13.72
CA ASN A 427 12.33 2.12 14.11
C ASN A 427 13.19 1.05 14.84
N PHE A 428 14.43 0.85 14.39
CA PHE A 428 15.35 -0.11 15.00
C PHE A 428 15.78 0.30 16.41
N ARG A 429 15.75 1.61 16.73
CA ARG A 429 15.77 2.13 18.09
C ARG A 429 14.39 2.68 18.42
N ALA A 430 13.75 2.08 19.42
CA ALA A 430 12.41 2.49 19.84
C ALA A 430 12.37 3.88 20.47
N ARG A 431 13.51 4.35 20.99
CA ARG A 431 13.63 5.62 21.71
C ARG A 431 14.56 6.58 20.99
N ASN A 432 14.17 7.87 20.99
CA ASN A 432 14.99 8.98 20.51
C ASN A 432 16.14 9.30 21.49
N GLU A 433 16.97 10.29 21.15
CA GLU A 433 18.11 10.73 21.97
C GLU A 433 17.71 11.24 23.37
N ASN A 434 16.46 11.69 23.52
CA ASN A 434 15.91 12.15 24.81
C ASN A 434 15.36 11.00 25.66
N GLY A 435 15.36 9.75 25.14
CA GLY A 435 14.82 8.57 25.82
C GLY A 435 13.30 8.41 25.68
N GLU A 436 12.63 9.20 24.82
CA GLU A 436 11.20 9.14 24.55
C GLU A 436 10.92 8.09 23.47
N LEU A 437 9.78 7.39 23.56
CA LEU A 437 9.35 6.46 22.52
C LEU A 437 9.04 7.24 21.23
N THR A 438 9.60 6.77 20.11
CA THR A 438 9.26 7.31 18.79
C THR A 438 7.86 6.88 18.36
N ALA A 439 7.21 7.68 17.52
CA ALA A 439 5.86 7.37 16.99
C ALA A 439 5.80 5.98 16.35
N ASN A 440 6.88 5.55 15.70
CA ASN A 440 6.98 4.26 15.01
C ASN A 440 7.82 3.21 15.78
N ALA A 441 7.86 3.28 17.12
CA ALA A 441 8.49 2.26 17.96
C ALA A 441 7.75 0.91 17.85
N PRO A 442 8.45 -0.25 17.84
CA PRO A 442 7.79 -1.55 17.80
C PRO A 442 7.01 -1.84 19.09
N ALA A 443 5.82 -2.45 18.94
CA ALA A 443 5.00 -2.91 20.05
C ALA A 443 4.08 -4.06 19.60
N ALA A 444 3.63 -4.90 20.54
CA ALA A 444 2.71 -5.99 20.30
C ALA A 444 1.39 -5.50 19.67
N GLY A 445 0.95 -6.14 18.59
CA GLY A 445 -0.30 -5.80 17.89
C GLY A 445 -0.25 -4.48 17.10
N LYS A 446 0.87 -3.77 17.08
CA LYS A 446 1.04 -2.51 16.36
C LYS A 446 1.30 -2.75 14.87
N ARG A 447 0.74 -1.87 14.02
CA ARG A 447 1.07 -1.81 12.60
C ARG A 447 2.27 -0.90 12.39
N PRO A 448 3.32 -1.33 11.66
CA PRO A 448 4.43 -0.43 11.34
C PRO A 448 3.97 0.66 10.38
N ARG A 449 4.57 1.86 10.54
CA ARG A 449 4.36 2.97 9.60
C ARG A 449 4.57 2.51 8.16
N SER A 450 3.70 2.95 7.25
CA SER A 450 3.78 2.67 5.82
C SER A 450 4.05 3.94 5.02
N SER A 451 4.65 3.81 3.84
CA SER A 451 4.71 4.90 2.84
C SER A 451 3.76 4.68 1.67
N LEU A 452 2.93 3.64 1.72
CA LEU A 452 1.95 3.37 0.68
C LEU A 452 1.01 4.57 0.51
N SER A 453 0.81 4.99 -0.74
CA SER A 453 0.11 6.23 -1.09
C SER A 453 -0.87 5.98 -2.26
N PRO A 454 -1.76 4.97 -2.19
CA PRO A 454 -2.80 4.86 -3.19
C PRO A 454 -3.68 6.11 -3.10
N SER A 455 -3.97 6.76 -4.24
CA SER A 455 -4.67 8.04 -4.27
C SER A 455 -5.75 8.05 -5.34
N ILE A 456 -6.87 8.73 -5.03
CA ILE A 456 -7.95 9.05 -5.96
C ILE A 456 -8.18 10.55 -5.90
N VAL A 457 -8.40 11.18 -7.04
CA VAL A 457 -8.63 12.62 -7.16
C VAL A 457 -9.99 12.88 -7.77
N PHE A 458 -10.72 13.81 -7.18
CA PHE A 458 -12.03 14.28 -7.62
C PHE A 458 -11.94 15.75 -8.02
N ASP A 459 -12.88 16.23 -8.85
CA ASP A 459 -13.06 17.65 -9.14
C ASP A 459 -13.95 18.34 -8.07
N GLU A 460 -14.18 19.63 -8.24
CA GLU A 460 -15.05 20.44 -7.36
C GLU A 460 -16.52 19.96 -7.27
N ASN A 461 -16.95 19.11 -8.21
CA ASN A 461 -18.30 18.52 -8.24
C ASN A 461 -18.33 17.12 -7.61
N GLY A 462 -17.18 16.59 -7.16
CA GLY A 462 -17.03 15.23 -6.65
C GLY A 462 -16.95 14.17 -7.76
N GLU A 463 -16.72 14.57 -9.02
CA GLU A 463 -16.55 13.65 -10.13
C GLU A 463 -15.11 13.12 -10.20
N PHE A 464 -14.96 11.85 -10.51
CA PHE A 464 -13.64 11.23 -10.65
C PHE A 464 -12.79 11.89 -11.75
N VAL A 465 -11.57 12.28 -11.40
CA VAL A 465 -10.57 12.85 -12.31
C VAL A 465 -9.47 11.84 -12.62
N LEU A 466 -8.80 11.32 -11.59
CA LEU A 466 -7.71 10.36 -11.77
C LEU A 466 -7.48 9.49 -10.53
N THR A 467 -6.82 8.36 -10.74
CA THR A 467 -6.26 7.53 -9.67
C THR A 467 -4.81 7.22 -9.98
N THR A 468 -3.98 7.18 -8.93
CA THR A 468 -2.54 6.93 -9.06
C THR A 468 -1.93 6.38 -7.78
N GLY A 469 -0.74 5.84 -7.89
CA GLY A 469 0.11 5.40 -6.80
C GLY A 469 1.37 4.72 -7.33
N SER A 470 2.27 4.40 -6.44
CA SER A 470 3.57 3.83 -6.81
C SER A 470 4.05 2.81 -5.78
N PRO A 471 4.83 1.82 -6.16
CA PRO A 471 5.79 1.16 -5.28
C PRO A 471 7.04 2.05 -5.11
N GLY A 472 7.90 1.68 -4.13
CA GLY A 472 9.19 2.37 -4.00
C GLY A 472 9.65 2.62 -2.55
N GLY A 473 9.08 1.91 -1.54
CA GLY A 473 9.37 2.16 -0.12
C GLY A 473 9.13 3.61 0.26
N ALA A 474 10.03 4.22 1.02
CA ALA A 474 9.87 5.62 1.43
C ALA A 474 9.79 6.61 0.26
N SER A 475 10.29 6.26 -0.95
CA SER A 475 10.22 7.11 -2.14
C SER A 475 8.83 7.14 -2.80
N ILE A 476 7.91 6.24 -2.43
CA ILE A 476 6.54 6.16 -2.95
C ILE A 476 5.85 7.52 -2.90
N ILE A 477 6.00 8.23 -1.81
CA ILE A 477 5.40 9.55 -1.56
C ILE A 477 5.86 10.55 -2.62
N ALA A 478 7.18 10.64 -2.86
CA ALA A 478 7.75 11.54 -3.84
C ALA A 478 7.31 11.18 -5.28
N TYR A 479 7.23 9.90 -5.61
CA TYR A 479 6.78 9.44 -6.91
C TYR A 479 5.31 9.78 -7.16
N THR A 480 4.46 9.53 -6.16
CA THR A 480 3.02 9.85 -6.24
C THR A 480 2.80 11.36 -6.34
N ALA A 481 3.44 12.16 -5.46
CA ALA A 481 3.32 13.61 -5.49
C ALA A 481 3.84 14.21 -6.81
N LYS A 482 5.00 13.74 -7.35
CA LYS A 482 5.51 14.17 -8.66
C LYS A 482 4.50 13.92 -9.78
N THR A 483 3.87 12.74 -9.77
CA THR A 483 2.89 12.36 -10.79
C THR A 483 1.62 13.22 -10.69
N LEU A 484 1.16 13.52 -9.48
CA LEU A 484 0.04 14.44 -9.25
C LEU A 484 0.35 15.85 -9.76
N VAL A 485 1.52 16.41 -9.40
CA VAL A 485 1.97 17.72 -9.93
C VAL A 485 2.02 17.70 -11.47
N GLY A 486 2.58 16.64 -12.06
CA GLY A 486 2.64 16.48 -13.51
C GLY A 486 1.26 16.54 -14.18
N MET A 487 0.28 15.85 -13.62
CA MET A 487 -1.07 15.81 -14.20
C MET A 487 -1.94 17.01 -13.86
N LEU A 488 -1.86 17.54 -12.63
CA LEU A 488 -2.78 18.58 -12.14
C LEU A 488 -2.27 19.99 -12.42
N ASP A 489 -0.95 20.24 -12.29
CA ASP A 489 -0.38 21.56 -12.52
C ASP A 489 0.22 21.71 -13.92
N TRP A 490 0.96 20.70 -14.39
CA TRP A 490 1.69 20.80 -15.65
C TRP A 490 0.90 20.29 -16.86
N GLY A 491 -0.33 19.82 -16.64
CA GLY A 491 -1.27 19.41 -17.69
C GLY A 491 -0.84 18.18 -18.49
N LEU A 492 0.07 17.37 -17.95
CA LEU A 492 0.57 16.17 -18.59
C LEU A 492 -0.48 15.05 -18.58
N THR A 493 -0.40 14.18 -19.59
CA THR A 493 -1.13 12.89 -19.55
C THR A 493 -0.54 11.97 -18.47
N PRO A 494 -1.27 10.92 -18.03
CA PRO A 494 -0.72 9.95 -17.08
C PRO A 494 0.63 9.39 -17.49
N GLN A 495 0.79 9.00 -18.76
CA GLN A 495 2.04 8.42 -19.25
C GLN A 495 3.20 9.44 -19.22
N GLU A 496 2.97 10.67 -19.68
CA GLU A 496 3.99 11.73 -19.65
C GLU A 496 4.41 12.09 -18.23
N ALA A 497 3.45 12.19 -17.27
CA ALA A 497 3.75 12.49 -15.87
C ALA A 497 4.55 11.35 -15.21
N ILE A 498 4.27 10.10 -15.56
CA ILE A 498 5.01 8.92 -15.10
C ILE A 498 6.45 8.92 -15.64
N GLU A 499 6.63 9.27 -16.91
CA GLU A 499 7.93 9.28 -17.59
C GLU A 499 8.85 10.42 -17.14
N LEU A 500 8.33 11.48 -16.49
CA LEU A 500 9.18 12.48 -15.84
C LEU A 500 10.26 11.82 -14.97
N PRO A 501 11.50 12.33 -14.99
CA PRO A 501 12.55 11.84 -14.10
C PRO A 501 12.11 11.87 -12.65
N ASN A 502 12.42 10.82 -11.91
CA ASN A 502 12.11 10.76 -10.49
C ASN A 502 13.08 11.64 -9.68
N VAL A 503 12.51 12.38 -8.75
CA VAL A 503 13.22 13.23 -7.78
C VAL A 503 12.77 12.83 -6.39
N VAL A 504 13.70 12.45 -5.53
CA VAL A 504 13.41 12.05 -4.14
C VAL A 504 14.22 12.93 -3.19
N ALA A 505 13.54 13.85 -2.56
CA ALA A 505 14.11 14.82 -1.64
C ALA A 505 13.69 14.49 -0.21
N ARG A 506 14.47 13.63 0.44
CA ARG A 506 14.31 13.25 1.84
C ARG A 506 15.58 13.62 2.60
N GLY A 507 15.52 14.65 3.44
CA GLY A 507 16.68 15.19 4.15
C GLY A 507 17.56 16.09 3.27
N ASN A 508 18.89 16.06 3.50
CA ASN A 508 19.81 17.02 2.91
C ASN A 508 20.34 16.62 1.53
N VAL A 509 20.20 15.36 1.13
CA VAL A 509 20.63 14.87 -0.17
C VAL A 509 19.41 14.62 -1.05
N VAL A 510 19.37 15.28 -2.20
CA VAL A 510 18.33 15.10 -3.21
C VAL A 510 18.80 14.04 -4.21
N ARG A 511 18.08 12.93 -4.30
CA ARG A 511 18.36 11.90 -5.30
C ARG A 511 17.63 12.26 -6.59
N LEU A 512 18.40 12.28 -7.66
CA LEU A 512 17.90 12.52 -9.02
C LEU A 512 18.09 11.26 -9.85
N GLU A 513 17.07 10.92 -10.64
CA GLU A 513 17.21 9.87 -11.63
C GLU A 513 18.22 10.24 -12.70
N GLU A 514 18.93 9.25 -13.27
CA GLU A 514 19.98 9.46 -14.28
C GLU A 514 19.49 10.28 -15.50
N THR A 515 18.21 10.20 -15.81
CA THR A 515 17.57 10.92 -16.91
C THR A 515 17.21 12.37 -16.59
N PHE A 516 17.45 12.85 -15.35
CA PHE A 516 17.13 14.21 -14.93
C PHE A 516 17.97 15.24 -15.72
N PRO A 517 17.39 16.38 -16.20
CA PRO A 517 18.10 17.35 -17.03
C PRO A 517 19.32 17.94 -16.33
N ALA A 518 20.51 17.73 -16.90
CA ALA A 518 21.79 18.15 -16.30
C ALA A 518 21.90 19.67 -16.11
N GLU A 519 21.26 20.46 -16.98
CA GLU A 519 21.22 21.92 -16.87
C GLU A 519 20.44 22.36 -15.65
N ILE A 520 19.29 21.74 -15.36
CA ILE A 520 18.48 22.01 -14.18
C ILE A 520 19.23 21.54 -12.92
N ALA A 521 19.86 20.38 -12.96
CA ALA A 521 20.67 19.86 -11.85
C ALA A 521 21.79 20.85 -11.48
N THR A 522 22.51 21.40 -12.47
CA THR A 522 23.57 22.41 -12.24
C THR A 522 23.01 23.69 -11.58
N GLN A 523 21.81 24.12 -11.98
CA GLN A 523 21.16 25.27 -11.36
C GLN A 523 20.73 24.98 -9.91
N LEU A 524 20.22 23.76 -9.62
CA LEU A 524 19.89 23.35 -8.26
C LEU A 524 21.14 23.32 -7.36
N GLU A 525 22.28 22.81 -7.85
CA GLU A 525 23.54 22.85 -7.12
C GLU A 525 23.99 24.29 -6.81
N ALA A 526 23.82 25.22 -7.77
CA ALA A 526 24.12 26.63 -7.58
C ALA A 526 23.24 27.30 -6.53
N LEU A 527 22.01 26.79 -6.30
CA LEU A 527 21.12 27.20 -5.22
C LEU A 527 21.48 26.59 -3.85
N GLY A 528 22.45 25.69 -3.80
CA GLY A 528 22.96 25.06 -2.57
C GLY A 528 22.41 23.67 -2.26
N PHE A 529 21.71 23.01 -3.21
CA PHE A 529 21.29 21.62 -3.02
C PHE A 529 22.46 20.65 -3.16
N THR A 530 22.49 19.64 -2.31
CA THR A 530 23.40 18.50 -2.46
C THR A 530 22.67 17.43 -3.27
N LEU A 531 23.18 17.13 -4.48
CA LEU A 531 22.55 16.20 -5.40
C LEU A 531 23.28 14.85 -5.46
N ASP A 532 22.52 13.75 -5.55
CA ASP A 532 22.99 12.40 -5.89
C ASP A 532 22.29 11.97 -7.19
N ALA A 533 22.95 12.18 -8.32
CA ALA A 533 22.43 11.94 -9.67
C ALA A 533 22.79 10.54 -10.23
N ASN A 534 23.42 9.67 -9.43
CA ASN A 534 23.95 8.38 -9.91
C ASN A 534 23.09 7.18 -9.51
N ARG A 535 21.83 7.40 -9.12
CA ARG A 535 20.95 6.30 -8.69
C ARG A 535 19.82 6.09 -9.68
N SER A 536 19.69 4.85 -10.16
CA SER A 536 18.43 4.42 -10.80
C SER A 536 17.33 4.41 -9.74
N GLU A 537 16.27 5.16 -9.95
CA GLU A 537 15.07 5.08 -9.14
C GLU A 537 14.17 3.93 -9.66
N ASN A 538 13.44 3.30 -8.75
CA ASN A 538 12.70 2.09 -9.05
C ASN A 538 11.20 2.29 -8.77
N SER A 539 10.63 3.36 -9.34
CA SER A 539 9.19 3.57 -9.33
C SER A 539 8.46 2.47 -10.11
N GLY A 540 7.17 2.44 -10.03
CA GLY A 540 6.32 1.51 -10.77
C GLY A 540 4.91 2.08 -10.73
N ILE A 541 4.81 3.34 -11.15
CA ILE A 541 3.59 4.13 -11.07
C ILE A 541 2.57 3.56 -12.06
N HIS A 542 1.33 3.44 -11.63
CA HIS A 542 0.19 3.16 -12.49
C HIS A 542 -0.87 4.22 -12.24
N SER A 543 -1.47 4.73 -13.30
CA SER A 543 -2.46 5.79 -13.21
C SER A 543 -3.53 5.63 -14.29
N ILE A 544 -4.76 6.00 -13.94
CA ILE A 544 -5.89 6.14 -14.87
C ILE A 544 -6.48 7.52 -14.68
N ARG A 545 -6.74 8.23 -15.76
CA ARG A 545 -7.39 9.54 -15.79
C ARG A 545 -8.62 9.50 -16.67
N ARG A 546 -9.71 10.11 -16.21
CA ARG A 546 -10.92 10.36 -17.00
C ARG A 546 -10.81 11.74 -17.65
N LEU A 547 -11.05 11.80 -18.94
CA LEU A 547 -11.14 13.04 -19.71
C LEU A 547 -12.55 13.62 -19.61
N GLU A 548 -12.71 14.89 -20.00
CA GLU A 548 -14.01 15.59 -19.99
C GLU A 548 -15.11 14.90 -20.83
N ASP A 549 -14.73 14.17 -21.88
CA ASP A 549 -15.65 13.40 -22.73
C ASP A 549 -15.98 12.02 -22.16
N GLY A 550 -15.49 11.70 -20.95
CA GLY A 550 -15.67 10.40 -20.29
C GLY A 550 -14.68 9.31 -20.70
N THR A 551 -13.80 9.58 -21.67
CA THR A 551 -12.75 8.63 -22.09
C THR A 551 -11.76 8.40 -20.95
N LEU A 552 -11.37 7.13 -20.75
CA LEU A 552 -10.28 6.77 -19.83
C LEU A 552 -8.96 6.73 -20.59
N ILE A 553 -7.92 7.31 -20.02
CA ILE A 553 -6.54 7.17 -20.46
C ILE A 553 -5.69 6.66 -19.31
N GLY A 554 -4.77 5.74 -19.60
CA GLY A 554 -3.91 5.14 -18.57
C GLY A 554 -2.44 5.39 -18.82
N GLY A 555 -1.64 5.16 -17.77
CA GLY A 555 -0.19 5.15 -17.83
C GLY A 555 0.39 4.04 -16.96
N ALA A 556 1.47 3.43 -17.44
CA ALA A 556 2.24 2.42 -16.73
C ALA A 556 3.74 2.76 -16.79
N ASP A 557 4.43 2.55 -15.66
CA ASP A 557 5.82 2.96 -15.51
C ASP A 557 6.77 2.09 -16.36
N PRO A 558 7.50 2.67 -17.32
CA PRO A 558 8.43 1.95 -18.18
C PRO A 558 9.66 1.41 -17.44
N ARG A 559 9.88 1.83 -16.18
CA ARG A 559 10.94 1.30 -15.30
C ARG A 559 10.63 -0.10 -14.81
N ARG A 560 9.38 -0.58 -15.01
CA ARG A 560 8.91 -1.94 -14.70
C ARG A 560 8.25 -2.58 -15.92
N GLU A 561 7.54 -3.68 -15.69
CA GLU A 561 6.88 -4.47 -16.75
C GLU A 561 5.37 -4.23 -16.80
N GLY A 562 4.91 -3.13 -16.18
CA GLY A 562 3.50 -2.77 -16.09
C GLY A 562 2.89 -2.42 -17.44
N VAL A 563 1.59 -2.68 -17.56
CA VAL A 563 0.80 -2.35 -18.74
C VAL A 563 -0.57 -1.80 -18.33
N VAL A 564 -1.19 -1.11 -19.29
CA VAL A 564 -2.59 -0.66 -19.23
C VAL A 564 -3.41 -1.54 -20.16
N GLY A 565 -4.57 -2.00 -19.67
CA GLY A 565 -5.55 -2.73 -20.46
C GLY A 565 -6.93 -2.07 -20.37
N GLU A 566 -7.69 -2.08 -21.44
CA GLU A 566 -8.99 -1.43 -21.57
C GLU A 566 -10.06 -2.42 -22.03
N LEU A 567 -11.28 -2.22 -21.54
CA LEU A 567 -12.47 -2.89 -22.03
C LEU A 567 -13.49 -1.84 -22.51
N THR A 568 -13.99 -2.04 -23.71
CA THR A 568 -15.14 -1.26 -24.21
C THR A 568 -16.40 -1.64 -23.43
N PRO A 569 -17.36 -0.71 -23.27
CA PRO A 569 -18.64 -1.03 -22.65
C PRO A 569 -19.28 -2.25 -23.31
N PRO A 570 -19.94 -3.14 -22.54
CA PRO A 570 -20.73 -4.21 -23.12
C PRO A 570 -21.79 -3.59 -24.04
N SER A 571 -21.90 -4.14 -25.25
CA SER A 571 -22.97 -3.70 -26.19
C SER A 571 -24.33 -3.89 -25.51
N ALA A 572 -25.14 -2.83 -25.48
CA ALA A 572 -26.53 -2.97 -25.05
C ALA A 572 -27.24 -3.97 -25.98
N GLU A 573 -27.54 -5.18 -25.50
CA GLU A 573 -28.37 -6.17 -26.21
C GLU A 573 -29.87 -5.85 -26.05
#